data_6ab8a12500b07a92b19dde514e1e2bad
#
_entry.id   6ab8a12500b07a92b19dde514e1e2bad
#
_cell.length_a   1.000
_cell.length_b   1.000
_cell.length_c   1.000
_cell.angle_alpha   90.00
_cell.angle_beta   90.00
_cell.angle_gamma   90.00
#
_symmetry.space_group_name_H-M   'P 1'
#
loop_
_entity.id
_entity.type
_entity.pdbx_description
1 polymer ?
#
loop_
_entity_poly.entity_id
_entity_poly.type
_entity_poly.pdbx_seq_one_letter_code
_entity_poly.pdbx_strand_id
1 'polypeptide(L)'
;NKVKYWMTFNEINNQMNFINDIYGWTNSGAHFGDYDSPEEAMYICGHHTLVASAKAVKIGKEINPDFKIGNMISMVPIYPFSCRPADQVLAQQQMHDRFFFCDVQCRGHYPAYALKMFERNGFNIDITEEDKKVLAEGTVDYIGFSYYMSNTVDSNSIRDISMTTDGSSKHSVKNPFIHETAWGWAIDPEGLRYTLNMFYERYEKPLFIVEN
;
A
#
# COMPACT_ATOMS: atom_id res chain seq x y z
N ASN A 1 -15.39 -11.01 24.68
CA ASN A 1 -14.51 -11.46 23.61
C ASN A 1 -13.07 -11.56 24.14
N LYS A 2 -12.35 -12.64 23.73
CA LYS A 2 -10.96 -12.89 24.15
C LYS A 2 -9.94 -12.26 23.20
N VAL A 3 -10.34 -11.89 21.98
CA VAL A 3 -9.47 -11.28 20.99
C VAL A 3 -9.41 -9.77 21.22
N LYS A 4 -8.20 -9.24 21.33
CA LYS A 4 -7.94 -7.82 21.56
C LYS A 4 -7.42 -7.09 20.30
N TYR A 5 -6.65 -7.78 19.48
CA TYR A 5 -6.01 -7.21 18.28
C TYR A 5 -6.75 -7.66 17.03
N TRP A 6 -7.09 -6.71 16.17
CA TRP A 6 -7.87 -6.90 14.95
C TRP A 6 -7.21 -6.16 13.79
N MET A 7 -7.43 -6.65 12.59
CA MET A 7 -7.04 -5.98 11.34
C MET A 7 -8.24 -5.95 10.40
N THR A 8 -8.34 -4.91 9.55
CA THR A 8 -9.52 -4.71 8.69
C THR A 8 -9.44 -5.51 7.39
N PHE A 9 -8.42 -5.27 6.58
CA PHE A 9 -8.23 -5.92 5.28
C PHE A 9 -6.83 -6.52 5.20
N ASN A 10 -6.71 -7.70 4.57
CA ASN A 10 -5.41 -8.29 4.29
C ASN A 10 -4.77 -7.60 3.10
N GLU A 11 -3.52 -7.13 3.25
CA GLU A 11 -2.71 -6.54 2.18
C GLU A 11 -3.49 -5.59 1.26
N ILE A 12 -4.22 -4.65 1.87
CA ILE A 12 -5.17 -3.75 1.20
C ILE A 12 -4.56 -3.03 -0.02
N ASN A 13 -3.25 -2.79 -0.01
CA ASN A 13 -2.52 -2.09 -1.07
C ASN A 13 -2.13 -2.98 -2.27
N ASN A 14 -2.37 -4.29 -2.23
CA ASN A 14 -2.11 -5.15 -3.40
C ASN A 14 -2.97 -4.77 -4.60
N GLN A 15 -4.15 -4.16 -4.39
CA GLN A 15 -4.98 -3.64 -5.48
C GLN A 15 -4.31 -2.51 -6.30
N MET A 16 -3.24 -1.89 -5.79
CA MET A 16 -2.42 -0.95 -6.58
C MET A 16 -1.79 -1.59 -7.82
N ASN A 17 -1.69 -2.92 -7.86
CA ASN A 17 -1.32 -3.65 -9.06
C ASN A 17 -2.54 -3.87 -9.97
N PHE A 18 -3.12 -2.78 -10.46
CA PHE A 18 -4.35 -2.78 -11.28
C PHE A 18 -4.19 -3.40 -12.67
N ILE A 19 -2.97 -3.69 -13.10
CA ILE A 19 -2.69 -4.39 -14.36
C ILE A 19 -3.03 -5.88 -14.26
N ASN A 20 -2.95 -6.44 -13.04
CA ASN A 20 -3.27 -7.82 -12.77
C ASN A 20 -4.63 -7.92 -12.07
N ASP A 21 -5.66 -8.36 -12.81
CA ASP A 21 -7.06 -8.45 -12.35
C ASP A 21 -7.25 -9.25 -11.06
N ILE A 22 -6.35 -10.20 -10.74
CA ILE A 22 -6.49 -11.01 -9.52
C ILE A 22 -6.52 -10.14 -8.27
N TYR A 23 -5.74 -9.06 -8.22
CA TYR A 23 -5.69 -8.19 -7.04
C TYR A 23 -6.92 -7.28 -6.93
N GLY A 24 -7.46 -6.80 -8.05
CA GLY A 24 -8.74 -6.09 -8.07
C GLY A 24 -9.85 -6.98 -7.53
N TRP A 25 -9.95 -8.20 -8.08
CA TRP A 25 -10.98 -9.14 -7.68
C TRP A 25 -10.86 -9.58 -6.21
N THR A 26 -9.66 -9.93 -5.73
CA THR A 26 -9.46 -10.42 -4.35
C THR A 26 -9.58 -9.33 -3.29
N ASN A 27 -9.19 -8.09 -3.59
CA ASN A 27 -9.19 -6.99 -2.62
C ASN A 27 -10.45 -6.10 -2.68
N SER A 28 -11.05 -5.95 -3.86
CA SER A 28 -12.20 -5.05 -4.08
C SER A 28 -13.41 -5.71 -4.73
N GLY A 29 -13.30 -6.96 -5.18
CA GLY A 29 -14.35 -7.64 -5.94
C GLY A 29 -14.59 -7.05 -7.33
N ALA A 30 -13.62 -6.34 -7.91
CA ALA A 30 -13.70 -5.67 -9.20
C ALA A 30 -12.64 -6.18 -10.18
N HIS A 31 -13.02 -6.23 -11.46
CA HIS A 31 -12.11 -6.45 -12.58
C HIS A 31 -11.78 -5.09 -13.20
N PHE A 32 -10.63 -4.53 -12.87
CA PHE A 32 -10.26 -3.17 -13.31
C PHE A 32 -10.13 -3.05 -14.82
N GLY A 33 -9.77 -4.15 -15.51
CA GLY A 33 -9.70 -4.20 -16.98
C GLY A 33 -11.04 -4.02 -17.70
N ASP A 34 -12.17 -4.14 -16.99
CA ASP A 34 -13.51 -3.90 -17.55
C ASP A 34 -13.87 -2.41 -17.65
N TYR A 35 -13.02 -1.52 -17.13
CA TYR A 35 -13.25 -0.07 -17.11
C TYR A 35 -12.38 0.66 -18.12
N ASP A 36 -12.87 1.80 -18.65
CA ASP A 36 -12.13 2.64 -19.58
C ASP A 36 -10.80 3.18 -19.00
N SER A 37 -10.78 3.39 -17.68
CA SER A 37 -9.60 3.79 -16.93
C SER A 37 -9.39 2.83 -15.75
N PRO A 38 -8.62 1.74 -15.93
CA PRO A 38 -8.36 0.74 -14.89
C PRO A 38 -7.73 1.33 -13.62
N GLU A 39 -6.81 2.28 -13.78
CA GLU A 39 -6.16 2.94 -12.64
C GLU A 39 -7.14 3.80 -11.84
N GLU A 40 -8.01 4.57 -12.51
CA GLU A 40 -9.06 5.33 -11.83
C GLU A 40 -10.05 4.42 -11.10
N ALA A 41 -10.49 3.35 -11.76
CA ALA A 41 -11.37 2.34 -11.16
C ALA A 41 -10.74 1.72 -9.88
N MET A 42 -9.44 1.43 -9.91
CA MET A 42 -8.71 0.97 -8.75
C MET A 42 -8.76 1.99 -7.60
N TYR A 43 -8.57 3.29 -7.87
CA TYR A 43 -8.65 4.31 -6.82
C TYR A 43 -10.07 4.52 -6.30
N ILE A 44 -11.10 4.40 -7.15
CA ILE A 44 -12.51 4.44 -6.73
C ILE A 44 -12.80 3.27 -5.80
N CYS A 45 -12.44 2.05 -6.17
CA CYS A 45 -12.59 0.86 -5.32
C CYS A 45 -11.75 0.97 -4.04
N GLY A 46 -10.52 1.48 -4.16
CA GLY A 46 -9.64 1.77 -3.03
C GLY A 46 -10.26 2.76 -2.04
N HIS A 47 -10.94 3.80 -2.53
CA HIS A 47 -11.68 4.73 -1.69
C HIS A 47 -12.76 4.02 -0.87
N HIS A 48 -13.58 3.19 -1.50
CA HIS A 48 -14.63 2.43 -0.80
C HIS A 48 -14.06 1.46 0.24
N THR A 49 -12.95 0.79 -0.05
CA THR A 49 -12.30 -0.10 0.92
C THR A 49 -11.67 0.67 2.09
N LEU A 50 -11.13 1.86 1.86
CA LEU A 50 -10.63 2.75 2.91
C LEU A 50 -11.75 3.24 3.83
N VAL A 51 -12.88 3.68 3.27
CA VAL A 51 -14.06 4.08 4.05
C VAL A 51 -14.63 2.90 4.84
N ALA A 52 -14.70 1.72 4.25
CA ALA A 52 -15.14 0.51 4.93
C ALA A 52 -14.20 0.13 6.10
N SER A 53 -12.87 0.25 5.89
CA SER A 53 -11.87 0.05 6.94
C SER A 53 -12.08 1.02 8.11
N ALA A 54 -12.27 2.30 7.83
CA ALA A 54 -12.50 3.32 8.86
C ALA A 54 -13.82 3.09 9.63
N LYS A 55 -14.91 2.70 8.94
CA LYS A 55 -16.17 2.30 9.57
C LYS A 55 -15.98 1.09 10.49
N ALA A 56 -15.21 0.09 10.07
CA ALA A 56 -14.93 -1.09 10.88
C ALA A 56 -14.15 -0.73 12.15
N VAL A 57 -13.18 0.18 12.08
CA VAL A 57 -12.46 0.70 13.25
C VAL A 57 -13.43 1.39 14.22
N LYS A 58 -14.29 2.29 13.74
CA LYS A 58 -15.28 2.99 14.56
C LYS A 58 -16.21 2.01 15.27
N ILE A 59 -16.85 1.12 14.54
CA ILE A 59 -17.77 0.10 15.09
C ILE A 59 -17.04 -0.79 16.11
N GLY A 60 -15.82 -1.21 15.80
CA GLY A 60 -15.02 -2.00 16.74
C GLY A 60 -14.77 -1.28 18.07
N LYS A 61 -14.49 0.02 18.04
CA LYS A 61 -14.32 0.86 19.24
C LYS A 61 -15.63 1.09 20.01
N GLU A 62 -16.76 1.18 19.32
CA GLU A 62 -18.10 1.25 19.94
C GLU A 62 -18.45 -0.07 20.66
N ILE A 63 -18.10 -1.21 20.08
CA ILE A 63 -18.31 -2.53 20.70
C ILE A 63 -17.42 -2.71 21.93
N ASN A 64 -16.14 -2.34 21.80
CA ASN A 64 -15.20 -2.39 22.92
C ASN A 64 -14.05 -1.39 22.68
N PRO A 65 -13.96 -0.31 23.48
CA PRO A 65 -12.93 0.71 23.35
C PRO A 65 -11.50 0.20 23.59
N ASP A 66 -11.34 -0.96 24.23
CA ASP A 66 -10.03 -1.59 24.45
C ASP A 66 -9.50 -2.36 23.23
N PHE A 67 -10.30 -2.58 22.21
CA PHE A 67 -9.81 -3.21 20.98
C PHE A 67 -8.71 -2.37 20.34
N LYS A 68 -7.66 -3.05 19.89
CA LYS A 68 -6.60 -2.49 19.09
C LYS A 68 -6.83 -2.94 17.64
N ILE A 69 -7.13 -1.98 16.77
CA ILE A 69 -7.52 -2.27 15.39
C ILE A 69 -6.48 -1.63 14.47
N GLY A 70 -5.77 -2.49 13.73
CA GLY A 70 -4.73 -2.10 12.79
C GLY A 70 -5.15 -2.27 11.34
N ASN A 71 -4.27 -1.85 10.46
CA ASN A 71 -4.29 -2.23 9.05
C ASN A 71 -3.38 -3.44 8.79
N MET A 72 -3.35 -3.88 7.53
CA MET A 72 -2.39 -4.87 7.06
C MET A 72 -1.92 -4.48 5.65
N ILE A 73 -0.64 -4.18 5.52
CA ILE A 73 -0.01 -3.63 4.32
C ILE A 73 0.99 -4.64 3.76
N SER A 74 0.92 -4.94 2.46
CA SER A 74 2.00 -5.63 1.75
C SER A 74 3.15 -4.66 1.53
N MET A 75 4.23 -4.78 2.29
CA MET A 75 5.34 -3.85 2.21
C MET A 75 6.54 -4.47 1.48
N VAL A 76 6.82 -3.89 0.32
CA VAL A 76 8.00 -4.17 -0.49
C VAL A 76 8.73 -2.83 -0.66
N PRO A 77 9.78 -2.54 0.12
CA PRO A 77 10.53 -1.30 -0.03
C PRO A 77 11.20 -1.25 -1.40
N ILE A 78 11.22 -0.07 -2.01
CA ILE A 78 11.74 0.16 -3.36
C ILE A 78 13.06 0.92 -3.26
N TYR A 79 14.16 0.28 -3.72
CA TYR A 79 15.47 0.91 -3.78
C TYR A 79 15.73 1.52 -5.17
N PRO A 80 16.35 2.69 -5.25
CA PRO A 80 16.90 3.18 -6.51
C PRO A 80 18.13 2.35 -6.88
N PHE A 81 18.26 1.97 -8.16
CA PHE A 81 19.41 1.18 -8.66
C PHE A 81 20.72 1.92 -8.52
N SER A 82 20.70 3.26 -8.65
CA SER A 82 21.89 4.09 -8.57
C SER A 82 21.62 5.44 -7.87
N CYS A 83 22.68 6.22 -7.66
CA CYS A 83 22.55 7.61 -7.18
C CYS A 83 22.05 8.59 -8.24
N ARG A 84 21.70 8.14 -9.43
CA ARG A 84 21.11 8.99 -10.49
C ARG A 84 19.82 9.64 -9.97
N PRO A 85 19.65 10.97 -10.13
CA PRO A 85 18.44 11.65 -9.65
C PRO A 85 17.13 11.05 -10.18
N ALA A 86 17.09 10.57 -11.43
CA ALA A 86 15.93 9.94 -12.01
C ALA A 86 15.53 8.61 -11.30
N ASP A 87 16.53 7.81 -10.88
CA ASP A 87 16.27 6.58 -10.12
C ASP A 87 15.72 6.90 -8.72
N GLN A 88 16.23 7.96 -8.07
CA GLN A 88 15.74 8.42 -6.76
C GLN A 88 14.28 8.87 -6.83
N VAL A 89 13.94 9.69 -7.84
CA VAL A 89 12.56 10.17 -8.06
C VAL A 89 11.63 9.01 -8.37
N LEU A 90 12.05 8.06 -9.22
CA LEU A 90 11.26 6.88 -9.55
C LEU A 90 10.98 6.00 -8.32
N ALA A 91 12.01 5.72 -7.51
CA ALA A 91 11.84 4.94 -6.29
C ALA A 91 10.89 5.65 -5.31
N GLN A 92 11.02 6.98 -5.13
CA GLN A 92 10.12 7.76 -4.31
C GLN A 92 8.66 7.69 -4.80
N GLN A 93 8.43 7.80 -6.11
CA GLN A 93 7.10 7.73 -6.70
C GLN A 93 6.46 6.35 -6.45
N GLN A 94 7.21 5.28 -6.66
CA GLN A 94 6.70 3.93 -6.39
C GLN A 94 6.49 3.65 -4.89
N MET A 95 7.25 4.30 -4.00
CA MET A 95 6.96 4.25 -2.57
C MET A 95 5.69 5.00 -2.19
N HIS A 96 5.23 6.01 -2.96
CA HIS A 96 3.91 6.60 -2.75
C HIS A 96 2.79 5.55 -2.93
N ASP A 97 2.90 4.67 -3.92
CA ASP A 97 1.93 3.59 -4.14
C ASP A 97 1.91 2.62 -2.94
N ARG A 98 3.08 2.27 -2.39
CA ARG A 98 3.18 1.43 -1.19
C ARG A 98 2.57 2.06 0.04
N PHE A 99 2.72 3.37 0.22
CA PHE A 99 2.22 4.10 1.38
C PHE A 99 0.77 4.58 1.26
N PHE A 100 0.20 4.66 0.06
CA PHE A 100 -1.09 5.31 -0.19
C PHE A 100 -2.18 4.88 0.80
N PHE A 101 -2.46 3.59 0.90
CA PHE A 101 -3.49 3.06 1.81
C PHE A 101 -3.12 3.28 3.27
N CYS A 102 -1.87 3.01 3.64
CA CYS A 102 -1.37 3.23 4.99
C CYS A 102 -1.46 4.70 5.41
N ASP A 103 -1.11 5.63 4.50
CA ASP A 103 -1.24 7.07 4.76
C ASP A 103 -2.66 7.44 5.14
N VAL A 104 -3.66 6.99 4.37
CA VAL A 104 -5.06 7.32 4.64
C VAL A 104 -5.54 6.67 5.93
N GLN A 105 -5.25 5.38 6.14
CA GLN A 105 -5.67 4.65 7.33
C GLN A 105 -5.02 5.17 8.63
N CYS A 106 -3.78 5.68 8.56
CA CYS A 106 -3.07 6.20 9.72
C CYS A 106 -3.39 7.67 10.02
N ARG A 107 -3.62 8.49 8.97
CA ARG A 107 -3.80 9.94 9.09
C ARG A 107 -5.26 10.39 9.05
N GLY A 108 -6.16 9.54 8.54
CA GLY A 108 -7.58 9.84 8.39
C GLY A 108 -7.91 10.81 7.27
N HIS A 109 -6.97 11.05 6.36
CA HIS A 109 -7.17 11.89 5.18
C HIS A 109 -6.22 11.52 4.05
N TYR A 110 -6.57 11.89 2.82
CA TYR A 110 -5.71 11.69 1.66
C TYR A 110 -4.44 12.54 1.73
N PRO A 111 -3.26 11.96 1.45
CA PRO A 111 -2.02 12.73 1.38
C PRO A 111 -2.01 13.65 0.16
N ALA A 112 -1.31 14.78 0.26
CA ALA A 112 -1.26 15.80 -0.79
C ALA A 112 -0.77 15.25 -2.14
N TYR A 113 0.17 14.29 -2.14
CA TYR A 113 0.67 13.70 -3.38
C TYR A 113 -0.44 12.93 -4.12
N ALA A 114 -1.34 12.25 -3.40
CA ALA A 114 -2.44 11.51 -4.00
C ALA A 114 -3.47 12.46 -4.63
N LEU A 115 -3.88 13.50 -3.91
CA LEU A 115 -4.82 14.51 -4.45
C LEU A 115 -4.26 15.19 -5.69
N LYS A 116 -2.96 15.52 -5.70
CA LYS A 116 -2.28 16.10 -6.87
C LYS A 116 -2.12 15.10 -8.02
N MET A 117 -1.99 13.84 -7.73
CA MET A 117 -1.97 12.79 -8.75
C MET A 117 -3.36 12.61 -9.38
N PHE A 118 -4.44 12.58 -8.59
CA PHE A 118 -5.82 12.55 -9.11
C PHE A 118 -6.09 13.74 -10.03
N GLU A 119 -5.73 14.96 -9.59
CA GLU A 119 -5.91 16.18 -10.39
C GLU A 119 -5.15 16.11 -11.73
N ARG A 120 -3.87 15.67 -11.73
CA ARG A 120 -3.04 15.58 -12.95
C ARG A 120 -3.54 14.55 -13.94
N ASN A 121 -4.08 13.42 -13.45
CA ASN A 121 -4.58 12.34 -14.29
C ASN A 121 -6.05 12.52 -14.67
N GLY A 122 -6.73 13.55 -14.14
CA GLY A 122 -8.15 13.79 -14.37
C GLY A 122 -9.05 12.76 -13.72
N PHE A 123 -8.58 12.08 -12.67
CA PHE A 123 -9.37 11.08 -11.95
C PHE A 123 -10.44 11.73 -11.08
N ASN A 124 -11.67 11.25 -11.21
CA ASN A 124 -12.82 11.76 -10.46
C ASN A 124 -13.23 10.79 -9.36
N ILE A 125 -12.54 10.87 -8.22
CA ILE A 125 -12.87 10.08 -7.03
C ILE A 125 -13.86 10.88 -6.18
N ASP A 126 -15.09 10.39 -6.05
CA ASP A 126 -16.15 11.05 -5.25
C ASP A 126 -15.88 10.88 -3.75
N ILE A 127 -15.08 11.77 -3.19
CA ILE A 127 -14.72 11.81 -1.76
C ILE A 127 -15.67 12.81 -1.06
N THR A 128 -16.76 12.31 -0.51
CA THR A 128 -17.77 13.14 0.16
C THR A 128 -17.29 13.72 1.50
N GLU A 129 -17.96 14.74 2.02
CA GLU A 129 -17.67 15.27 3.36
C GLU A 129 -17.93 14.24 4.47
N GLU A 130 -18.92 13.36 4.27
CA GLU A 130 -19.16 12.24 5.20
C GLU A 130 -18.00 11.24 5.18
N ASP A 131 -17.45 10.90 4.00
CA ASP A 131 -16.29 10.02 3.90
C ASP A 131 -15.07 10.62 4.59
N LYS A 132 -14.82 11.93 4.40
CA LYS A 132 -13.71 12.63 5.10
C LYS A 132 -13.86 12.54 6.61
N LYS A 133 -15.07 12.72 7.13
CA LYS A 133 -15.36 12.59 8.56
C LYS A 133 -15.13 11.16 9.05
N VAL A 134 -15.65 10.17 8.31
CA VAL A 134 -15.49 8.74 8.64
C VAL A 134 -14.02 8.35 8.67
N LEU A 135 -13.24 8.75 7.67
CA LEU A 135 -11.80 8.48 7.59
C LEU A 135 -11.06 9.10 8.78
N ALA A 136 -11.35 10.37 9.11
CA ALA A 136 -10.71 11.08 10.23
C ALA A 136 -11.00 10.43 11.60
N GLU A 137 -12.21 9.92 11.79
CA GLU A 137 -12.66 9.28 13.05
C GLU A 137 -12.25 7.80 13.14
N GLY A 138 -11.92 7.15 12.03
CA GLY A 138 -11.65 5.72 11.92
C GLY A 138 -10.18 5.36 11.67
N THR A 139 -9.23 6.13 12.21
CA THR A 139 -7.80 5.84 12.07
C THR A 139 -7.38 4.60 12.86
N VAL A 140 -6.41 3.85 12.32
CA VAL A 140 -5.91 2.61 12.94
C VAL A 140 -5.03 2.86 14.17
N ASP A 141 -5.02 1.93 15.12
CA ASP A 141 -4.20 2.00 16.35
C ASP A 141 -2.74 1.60 16.10
N TYR A 142 -2.48 0.69 15.18
CA TYR A 142 -1.16 0.17 14.86
C TYR A 142 -1.06 -0.20 13.38
N ILE A 143 0.15 -0.38 12.89
CA ILE A 143 0.43 -0.80 11.52
C ILE A 143 0.83 -2.28 11.53
N GLY A 144 -0.01 -3.12 10.92
CA GLY A 144 0.33 -4.48 10.54
C GLY A 144 0.88 -4.50 9.12
N PHE A 145 1.87 -5.35 8.85
CA PHE A 145 2.40 -5.50 7.51
C PHE A 145 3.04 -6.87 7.27
N SER A 146 3.06 -7.28 6.00
CA SER A 146 3.89 -8.37 5.50
C SER A 146 5.20 -7.81 4.94
N TYR A 147 6.28 -8.56 5.13
CA TYR A 147 7.58 -8.27 4.55
C TYR A 147 8.22 -9.56 4.06
N TYR A 148 8.37 -9.71 2.76
CA TYR A 148 9.00 -10.89 2.16
C TYR A 148 10.30 -10.57 1.43
N MET A 149 10.38 -9.36 0.85
CA MET A 149 11.48 -8.96 -0.01
C MET A 149 11.52 -7.44 -0.20
N SER A 150 12.56 -6.96 -0.86
CA SER A 150 12.67 -5.60 -1.43
C SER A 150 12.71 -5.65 -2.95
N ASN A 151 12.41 -4.53 -3.61
CA ASN A 151 12.59 -4.33 -5.05
C ASN A 151 13.57 -3.22 -5.33
N THR A 152 14.19 -3.27 -6.52
CA THR A 152 15.10 -2.23 -7.00
C THR A 152 14.63 -1.74 -8.37
N VAL A 153 14.68 -0.43 -8.62
CA VAL A 153 14.19 0.18 -9.85
C VAL A 153 15.27 1.00 -10.55
N ASP A 154 15.35 0.86 -11.89
CA ASP A 154 16.22 1.63 -12.77
C ASP A 154 15.35 2.40 -13.77
N SER A 155 15.49 3.73 -13.79
CA SER A 155 14.74 4.63 -14.67
C SER A 155 14.97 4.39 -16.17
N ASN A 156 16.06 3.71 -16.54
CA ASN A 156 16.34 3.34 -17.93
C ASN A 156 15.88 1.94 -18.32
N SER A 157 15.42 1.14 -17.35
CA SER A 157 14.97 -0.22 -17.62
C SER A 157 13.46 -0.25 -17.81
N ILE A 158 13.00 -1.02 -18.80
CA ILE A 158 11.58 -1.32 -19.02
C ILE A 158 11.44 -2.80 -19.32
N ARG A 159 10.61 -3.50 -18.53
CA ARG A 159 10.29 -4.93 -18.74
C ARG A 159 8.77 -5.14 -18.81
N ASP A 160 8.37 -6.25 -19.40
CA ASP A 160 6.97 -6.71 -19.31
C ASP A 160 6.68 -7.24 -17.91
N ILE A 161 5.58 -6.78 -17.33
CA ILE A 161 5.10 -7.16 -15.97
C ILE A 161 3.71 -7.78 -15.99
N SER A 162 3.13 -8.03 -17.17
CA SER A 162 1.75 -8.53 -17.30
C SER A 162 1.48 -9.83 -16.53
N MET A 163 2.53 -10.62 -16.31
CA MET A 163 2.45 -11.92 -15.63
C MET A 163 3.08 -11.93 -14.22
N THR A 164 3.52 -10.77 -13.69
CA THR A 164 4.16 -10.74 -12.37
C THR A 164 3.13 -10.54 -11.26
N THR A 165 3.31 -11.27 -10.17
CA THR A 165 2.47 -11.20 -8.97
C THR A 165 3.25 -10.77 -7.72
N ASP A 166 4.51 -10.39 -7.88
CA ASP A 166 5.45 -10.07 -6.81
C ASP A 166 5.51 -8.58 -6.46
N GLY A 167 4.57 -7.78 -6.98
CA GLY A 167 4.56 -6.33 -6.79
C GLY A 167 5.68 -5.58 -7.52
N SER A 168 6.33 -6.23 -8.48
CA SER A 168 7.33 -5.58 -9.35
C SER A 168 6.68 -4.58 -10.28
N SER A 169 7.44 -3.53 -10.64
CA SER A 169 7.07 -2.57 -11.67
C SER A 169 7.82 -2.84 -12.98
N LYS A 170 7.39 -2.19 -14.06
CA LYS A 170 8.09 -2.25 -15.35
C LYS A 170 9.55 -1.77 -15.29
N HIS A 171 9.94 -1.07 -14.26
CA HIS A 171 11.30 -0.57 -14.04
C HIS A 171 12.11 -1.43 -13.06
N SER A 172 11.54 -2.52 -12.52
CA SER A 172 12.22 -3.38 -11.57
C SER A 172 13.40 -4.11 -12.21
N VAL A 173 14.51 -4.10 -11.50
CA VAL A 173 15.77 -4.78 -11.89
C VAL A 173 16.30 -5.57 -10.72
N LYS A 174 17.18 -6.54 -11.00
CA LYS A 174 17.88 -7.28 -9.97
C LYS A 174 18.81 -6.35 -9.18
N ASN A 175 18.75 -6.43 -7.85
CA ASN A 175 19.70 -5.75 -7.00
C ASN A 175 21.06 -6.48 -7.05
N PRO A 176 22.16 -5.81 -7.42
CA PRO A 176 23.47 -6.47 -7.54
C PRO A 176 24.10 -6.85 -6.19
N PHE A 177 23.56 -6.35 -5.08
CA PHE A 177 24.10 -6.54 -3.73
C PHE A 177 23.29 -7.52 -2.87
N ILE A 178 22.14 -8.00 -3.36
CA ILE A 178 21.23 -8.85 -2.60
C ILE A 178 21.05 -10.19 -3.33
N HIS A 179 21.16 -11.28 -2.58
CA HIS A 179 20.85 -12.61 -3.10
C HIS A 179 19.36 -12.83 -3.24
N GLU A 180 18.96 -13.65 -4.19
CA GLU A 180 17.57 -14.00 -4.44
C GLU A 180 17.29 -15.45 -4.11
N THR A 181 16.05 -15.75 -3.71
CA THR A 181 15.52 -17.11 -3.61
C THR A 181 15.39 -17.74 -5.01
N ALA A 182 15.06 -19.04 -5.07
CA ALA A 182 14.72 -19.72 -6.33
C ALA A 182 13.49 -19.12 -7.03
N TRP A 183 12.67 -18.34 -6.33
CA TRP A 183 11.51 -17.60 -6.86
C TRP A 183 11.88 -16.22 -7.42
N GLY A 184 13.15 -15.81 -7.27
CA GLY A 184 13.60 -14.46 -7.65
C GLY A 184 13.30 -13.38 -6.60
N TRP A 185 12.93 -13.75 -5.39
CA TRP A 185 12.66 -12.79 -4.31
C TRP A 185 13.95 -12.43 -3.57
N ALA A 186 14.18 -11.14 -3.35
CA ALA A 186 15.35 -10.63 -2.65
C ALA A 186 15.36 -11.08 -1.18
N ILE A 187 16.44 -11.70 -0.74
CA ILE A 187 16.67 -12.06 0.67
C ILE A 187 17.31 -10.85 1.35
N ASP A 188 16.47 -9.99 1.94
CA ASP A 188 16.91 -8.69 2.43
C ASP A 188 16.47 -8.42 3.88
N PRO A 189 17.21 -8.94 4.87
CA PRO A 189 16.91 -8.67 6.29
C PRO A 189 17.14 -7.21 6.70
N GLU A 190 18.08 -6.49 6.04
CA GLU A 190 18.28 -5.06 6.30
C GLU A 190 17.13 -4.21 5.78
N GLY A 191 16.48 -4.64 4.70
CA GLY A 191 15.27 -4.03 4.19
C GLY A 191 14.11 -4.08 5.17
N LEU A 192 14.01 -5.14 5.99
CA LEU A 192 13.04 -5.18 7.08
C LEU A 192 13.32 -4.08 8.11
N ARG A 193 14.58 -3.92 8.53
CA ARG A 193 14.98 -2.84 9.44
C ARG A 193 14.69 -1.46 8.84
N TYR A 194 15.00 -1.27 7.57
CA TYR A 194 14.71 -0.04 6.83
C TYR A 194 13.21 0.24 6.80
N THR A 195 12.39 -0.77 6.51
CA THR A 195 10.92 -0.68 6.51
C THR A 195 10.36 -0.28 7.88
N LEU A 196 10.86 -0.90 8.96
CA LEU A 196 10.44 -0.54 10.33
C LEU A 196 10.73 0.93 10.65
N ASN A 197 11.92 1.42 10.29
CA ASN A 197 12.26 2.83 10.48
C ASN A 197 11.36 3.75 9.65
N MET A 198 11.16 3.45 8.35
CA MET A 198 10.27 4.24 7.48
C MET A 198 8.84 4.35 8.05
N PHE A 199 8.26 3.25 8.51
CA PHE A 199 6.93 3.26 9.09
C PHE A 199 6.89 4.06 10.39
N TYR A 200 7.87 3.83 11.28
CA TYR A 200 7.87 4.51 12.56
C TYR A 200 8.08 6.02 12.42
N GLU A 201 9.07 6.44 11.63
CA GLU A 201 9.33 7.86 11.36
C GLU A 201 8.14 8.57 10.69
N ARG A 202 7.37 7.84 9.86
CA ARG A 202 6.25 8.40 9.11
C ARG A 202 4.96 8.54 9.94
N TYR A 203 4.71 7.62 10.87
CA TYR A 203 3.41 7.49 11.53
C TYR A 203 3.46 7.49 13.07
N GLU A 204 4.61 7.22 13.69
CA GLU A 204 4.81 7.12 15.15
C GLU A 204 3.79 6.17 15.83
N LYS A 205 3.37 5.11 15.11
CA LYS A 205 2.45 4.09 15.61
C LYS A 205 3.18 2.79 15.93
N PRO A 206 2.64 1.96 16.85
CA PRO A 206 3.15 0.60 17.04
C PRO A 206 3.14 -0.18 15.74
N LEU A 207 4.16 -1.03 15.53
CA LEU A 207 4.35 -1.84 14.34
C LEU A 207 4.17 -3.32 14.69
N PHE A 208 3.53 -4.07 13.78
CA PHE A 208 3.32 -5.50 13.92
C PHE A 208 3.67 -6.22 12.61
N ILE A 209 4.77 -6.97 12.60
CA ILE A 209 5.10 -7.86 11.48
C ILE A 209 4.13 -9.03 11.55
N VAL A 210 3.20 -9.08 10.60
CA VAL A 210 2.12 -10.07 10.54
C VAL A 210 2.57 -11.30 9.77
N GLU A 211 3.29 -11.07 8.68
CA GLU A 211 3.80 -12.11 7.79
C GLU A 211 5.26 -11.82 7.40
N ASN A 212 6.06 -12.92 7.33
CA ASN A 212 7.47 -12.84 6.91
C ASN A 212 7.91 -14.18 6.33
#